data_6b22a59e5cd1964cc23dfc7bc0ab1f52
#
_entry.id   6b22a59e5cd1964cc23dfc7bc0ab1f52
#
_cell.length_a   1.000
_cell.length_b   1.000
_cell.length_c   1.000
_cell.angle_alpha   90.00
_cell.angle_beta   90.00
_cell.angle_gamma   90.00
#
_symmetry.space_group_name_H-M   'P 1'
#
loop_
_entity.id
_entity.type
_entity.pdbx_description
1 polymer ?
#
loop_
_entity_poly.entity_id
_entity_poly.type
_entity_poly.pdbx_seq_one_letter_code
_entity_poly.pdbx_strand_id
1 'polypeptide(L)'
;MSADVKEVNEDEVMPTEETLQNRPRREILKTDLERDVRLKVFVIGVGNAGNQTIAYGHKEGMNVYAINSSMRDLSDVIMDETIPSFIVGTEARGSGKNIDKGIKLFKENGRELFKEKTFMDSCQDADVIVVVSATGGGTGPSVSPEICRILKKIIIYHGITPKNSDSNIAFSNSTYCLNEIKKLEIPYMLTDLERFKDDPNDVAFIKADKHAIECIKAISGLFLTMSSSQMIDENDLKSIISEPGYMGVYSVNGITSAGLEKKTMQAMLIDEIKRGPAVMIQKDGISMQMGSIVNCPDDMTDVTRTGNYQELCDFIGHRPKNGIYENYGITNGTTGQFVVIISGMTYPINRLQEYTNAIKEQNEFLKKQKEIDTSEDADLVRSLVSNNDDKLSSESKADESKVNSVLDDFFG
;
A
#
# COMPACT_ATOMS: atom_id res chain seq x y z
N MET A 1 40.07 -60.64 -11.01
CA MET A 1 40.13 -59.16 -11.11
C MET A 1 39.52 -58.64 -9.84
N SER A 2 40.34 -58.30 -8.90
CA SER A 2 40.01 -57.78 -7.58
C SER A 2 39.78 -56.28 -7.70
N ALA A 3 38.64 -55.77 -7.17
CA ALA A 3 38.39 -54.38 -7.01
C ALA A 3 38.72 -53.96 -5.59
N ASP A 4 39.66 -53.05 -5.46
CA ASP A 4 40.12 -52.46 -4.21
C ASP A 4 39.03 -51.64 -3.57
N VAL A 5 38.62 -52.00 -2.37
CA VAL A 5 37.80 -51.21 -1.46
C VAL A 5 38.77 -50.30 -0.69
N LYS A 6 38.72 -48.98 -0.92
CA LYS A 6 39.41 -48.00 -0.09
C LYS A 6 38.64 -47.83 1.23
N GLU A 7 39.26 -48.18 2.32
CA GLU A 7 38.86 -47.84 3.68
C GLU A 7 38.82 -46.31 3.82
N VAL A 8 37.66 -45.77 4.27
CA VAL A 8 37.51 -44.38 4.69
C VAL A 8 37.94 -44.32 6.16
N ASN A 9 39.01 -43.60 6.45
CA ASN A 9 39.47 -43.30 7.80
C ASN A 9 38.45 -42.45 8.53
N GLU A 10 37.79 -43.01 9.52
CA GLU A 10 37.00 -42.33 10.55
C GLU A 10 37.95 -41.80 11.64
N ASP A 11 38.57 -40.64 11.44
CA ASP A 11 39.18 -39.83 12.48
C ASP A 11 38.94 -38.33 12.18
N GLU A 12 37.70 -37.91 12.11
CA GLU A 12 37.34 -36.48 12.29
C GLU A 12 37.37 -36.15 13.79
N VAL A 13 38.56 -35.77 14.27
CA VAL A 13 38.76 -35.23 15.60
C VAL A 13 37.90 -33.96 15.73
N MET A 14 36.85 -34.00 16.56
CA MET A 14 36.08 -32.84 16.94
C MET A 14 37.00 -31.72 17.43
N PRO A 15 36.88 -30.48 16.91
CA PRO A 15 37.78 -29.41 17.34
C PRO A 15 37.55 -29.09 18.81
N THR A 16 38.64 -29.03 19.58
CA THR A 16 38.61 -28.66 20.99
C THR A 16 38.21 -27.21 21.18
N GLU A 17 37.63 -26.83 22.34
CA GLU A 17 37.23 -25.46 22.67
C GLU A 17 38.36 -24.42 22.42
N GLU A 18 39.60 -24.82 22.57
CA GLU A 18 40.79 -23.99 22.31
C GLU A 18 40.99 -23.67 20.83
N THR A 19 40.59 -24.57 19.91
CA THR A 19 40.63 -24.34 18.45
C THR A 19 39.49 -23.45 17.97
N LEU A 20 38.40 -23.34 18.71
CA LEU A 20 37.30 -22.42 18.41
C LEU A 20 37.59 -20.96 18.83
N GLN A 21 38.43 -20.78 19.89
CA GLN A 21 38.82 -19.44 20.35
C GLN A 21 39.90 -18.78 19.47
N ASN A 22 40.65 -19.55 18.70
CA ASN A 22 41.76 -19.06 17.86
C ASN A 22 41.44 -19.01 16.35
N ARG A 23 40.18 -19.10 15.95
CA ARG A 23 39.83 -18.68 14.59
C ARG A 23 40.11 -17.18 14.48
N PRO A 24 40.93 -16.72 13.52
CA PRO A 24 41.07 -15.29 13.28
C PRO A 24 39.64 -14.77 13.07
N ARG A 25 39.19 -13.85 13.95
CA ARG A 25 38.02 -13.07 13.65
C ARG A 25 38.26 -12.54 12.23
N ARG A 26 37.49 -13.03 11.24
CA ARG A 26 37.48 -12.41 9.93
C ARG A 26 37.41 -10.91 10.23
N GLU A 27 38.44 -10.17 9.85
CA GLU A 27 38.30 -8.73 9.69
C GLU A 27 37.16 -8.58 8.67
N ILE A 28 35.96 -8.41 9.19
CA ILE A 28 34.81 -8.01 8.41
C ILE A 28 35.25 -6.66 7.90
N LEU A 29 35.64 -6.60 6.64
CA LEU A 29 35.98 -5.35 5.99
C LEU A 29 34.82 -4.39 6.25
N LYS A 30 35.11 -3.19 6.73
CA LYS A 30 34.11 -2.14 6.94
C LYS A 30 33.11 -2.03 5.78
N THR A 31 33.58 -2.28 4.55
CA THR A 31 32.81 -2.36 3.32
C THR A 31 31.75 -3.47 3.27
N ASP A 32 31.91 -4.57 4.02
CA ASP A 32 30.87 -5.62 4.10
C ASP A 32 29.82 -5.32 5.18
N LEU A 33 30.17 -4.47 6.15
CA LEU A 33 29.24 -3.95 7.17
C LEU A 33 28.39 -2.77 6.64
N GLU A 34 28.83 -2.12 5.56
CA GLU A 34 28.16 -1.00 4.93
C GLU A 34 27.30 -1.40 3.72
N ARG A 35 27.03 -2.70 3.52
CA ARG A 35 26.02 -3.09 2.53
C ARG A 35 24.70 -2.50 2.94
N ASP A 36 24.31 -1.48 2.17
CA ASP A 36 23.02 -0.83 2.29
C ASP A 36 21.92 -1.88 2.03
N VAL A 37 21.22 -2.30 3.06
CA VAL A 37 20.11 -3.27 2.98
C VAL A 37 18.92 -2.69 2.20
N ARG A 38 19.04 -1.44 1.75
CA ARG A 38 17.95 -0.72 1.09
C ARG A 38 17.64 -1.31 -0.27
N LEU A 39 16.36 -1.57 -0.47
CA LEU A 39 15.84 -1.95 -1.77
C LEU A 39 15.72 -0.73 -2.68
N LYS A 40 16.09 -0.89 -3.94
CA LYS A 40 15.81 0.09 -4.97
C LYS A 40 14.31 0.06 -5.30
N VAL A 41 13.60 1.10 -4.91
CA VAL A 41 12.16 1.22 -5.16
C VAL A 41 11.91 2.17 -6.31
N PHE A 42 11.13 1.73 -7.29
CA PHE A 42 10.57 2.55 -8.35
C PHE A 42 9.09 2.80 -8.09
N VAL A 43 8.66 4.05 -8.07
CA VAL A 43 7.28 4.43 -7.71
C VAL A 43 6.55 4.99 -8.92
N ILE A 44 5.46 4.34 -9.29
CA ILE A 44 4.61 4.73 -10.41
C ILE A 44 3.32 5.36 -9.87
N GLY A 45 3.13 6.66 -10.08
CA GLY A 45 1.90 7.35 -9.74
C GLY A 45 0.90 7.30 -10.89
N VAL A 46 -0.33 6.85 -10.63
CA VAL A 46 -1.37 6.70 -11.67
C VAL A 46 -2.59 7.55 -11.34
N GLY A 47 -2.98 8.41 -12.26
CA GLY A 47 -4.04 9.37 -12.09
C GLY A 47 -3.65 10.55 -11.17
N ASN A 48 -4.54 11.50 -10.97
CA ASN A 48 -4.19 12.74 -10.28
C ASN A 48 -3.64 12.51 -8.86
N ALA A 49 -4.34 11.75 -8.01
CA ALA A 49 -3.88 11.51 -6.65
C ALA A 49 -2.54 10.75 -6.60
N GLY A 50 -2.37 9.68 -7.41
CA GLY A 50 -1.10 8.97 -7.49
C GLY A 50 0.05 9.88 -7.93
N ASN A 51 -0.21 10.77 -8.89
CA ASN A 51 0.78 11.73 -9.37
C ASN A 51 1.14 12.78 -8.29
N GLN A 52 0.17 13.24 -7.49
CA GLN A 52 0.43 14.11 -6.34
C GLN A 52 1.32 13.41 -5.30
N THR A 53 1.00 12.16 -4.98
CA THR A 53 1.79 11.35 -4.03
C THR A 53 3.25 11.22 -4.49
N ILE A 54 3.48 10.87 -5.76
CA ILE A 54 4.86 10.71 -6.24
C ILE A 54 5.62 12.03 -6.35
N ALA A 55 4.94 13.16 -6.49
CA ALA A 55 5.59 14.47 -6.46
C ALA A 55 6.19 14.76 -5.06
N TYR A 56 5.57 14.28 -3.98
CA TYR A 56 6.19 14.28 -2.66
C TYR A 56 7.41 13.36 -2.60
N GLY A 57 7.28 12.12 -3.11
CA GLY A 57 8.39 11.17 -3.15
C GLY A 57 9.59 11.68 -3.96
N HIS A 58 9.34 12.36 -5.07
CA HIS A 58 10.39 12.97 -5.89
C HIS A 58 11.21 14.02 -5.13
N LYS A 59 10.55 14.87 -4.35
CA LYS A 59 11.22 15.87 -3.48
C LYS A 59 12.10 15.22 -2.42
N GLU A 60 11.85 13.97 -2.07
CA GLU A 60 12.64 13.18 -1.15
C GLU A 60 13.66 12.26 -1.85
N GLY A 61 13.85 12.44 -3.16
CA GLY A 61 14.86 11.74 -3.95
C GLY A 61 14.47 10.34 -4.44
N MET A 62 13.18 9.98 -4.38
CA MET A 62 12.71 8.70 -4.91
C MET A 62 12.72 8.67 -6.44
N ASN A 63 12.98 7.50 -7.03
CA ASN A 63 12.80 7.26 -8.46
C ASN A 63 11.31 7.11 -8.76
N VAL A 64 10.74 8.03 -9.51
CA VAL A 64 9.30 8.14 -9.73
C VAL A 64 8.93 8.26 -11.22
N TYR A 65 7.71 7.89 -11.57
CA TYR A 65 7.14 8.04 -12.91
C TYR A 65 5.65 8.35 -12.84
N ALA A 66 5.19 9.36 -13.59
CA ALA A 66 3.81 9.80 -13.58
C ALA A 66 3.02 9.25 -14.77
N ILE A 67 1.83 8.71 -14.53
CA ILE A 67 0.91 8.23 -15.57
C ILE A 67 -0.46 8.87 -15.37
N ASN A 68 -1.01 9.50 -16.41
CA ASN A 68 -2.34 10.07 -16.35
C ASN A 68 -3.05 9.97 -17.72
N SER A 69 -4.37 10.07 -17.74
CA SER A 69 -5.17 10.23 -18.96
C SER A 69 -5.59 11.70 -19.24
N SER A 70 -5.26 12.61 -18.31
CA SER A 70 -5.52 14.05 -18.40
C SER A 70 -4.20 14.82 -18.43
N MET A 71 -3.94 15.54 -19.52
CA MET A 71 -2.76 16.39 -19.63
C MET A 71 -2.79 17.52 -18.60
N ARG A 72 -3.98 18.09 -18.35
CA ARG A 72 -4.14 19.16 -17.36
C ARG A 72 -3.71 18.69 -15.96
N ASP A 73 -4.25 17.55 -15.51
CA ASP A 73 -3.92 17.02 -14.18
C ASP A 73 -2.44 16.63 -14.08
N LEU A 74 -1.86 16.20 -15.18
CA LEU A 74 -0.46 15.84 -15.23
C LEU A 74 0.43 17.08 -15.16
N SER A 75 0.13 18.13 -15.92
CA SER A 75 0.92 19.37 -15.92
C SER A 75 0.93 20.07 -14.56
N ASP A 76 -0.16 19.98 -13.80
CA ASP A 76 -0.23 20.55 -12.44
C ASP A 76 0.76 19.85 -11.47
N VAL A 77 1.16 18.61 -11.76
CA VAL A 77 2.05 17.81 -10.90
C VAL A 77 3.51 17.89 -11.34
N ILE A 78 3.75 17.90 -12.66
CA ILE A 78 5.11 17.88 -13.24
C ILE A 78 5.65 19.28 -13.60
N MET A 79 5.20 20.31 -12.87
CA MET A 79 5.60 21.71 -13.12
C MET A 79 7.13 21.93 -13.19
N ASP A 80 7.93 21.03 -12.61
CA ASP A 80 9.41 21.11 -12.60
C ASP A 80 10.07 20.38 -13.78
N GLU A 81 9.32 19.83 -14.75
CA GLU A 81 9.81 19.06 -15.91
C GLU A 81 10.78 17.90 -15.57
N THR A 82 10.98 17.61 -14.27
CA THR A 82 11.95 16.61 -13.80
C THR A 82 11.33 15.23 -13.57
N ILE A 83 10.01 15.15 -13.48
CA ILE A 83 9.30 13.87 -13.30
C ILE A 83 8.95 13.30 -14.68
N PRO A 84 9.53 12.15 -15.06
CA PRO A 84 9.18 11.51 -16.33
C PRO A 84 7.71 11.05 -16.29
N SER A 85 7.02 11.15 -17.44
CA SER A 85 5.59 10.95 -17.46
C SER A 85 5.07 10.37 -18.78
N PHE A 86 3.89 9.72 -18.71
CA PHE A 86 3.19 9.16 -19.85
C PHE A 86 1.70 9.52 -19.85
N ILE A 87 1.17 9.91 -21.01
CA ILE A 87 -0.25 10.15 -21.21
C ILE A 87 -0.92 8.92 -21.81
N VAL A 88 -1.90 8.41 -21.09
CA VAL A 88 -2.76 7.31 -21.50
C VAL A 88 -3.91 7.85 -22.36
N GLY A 89 -4.07 7.28 -23.55
CA GLY A 89 -5.03 7.73 -24.57
C GLY A 89 -4.51 8.89 -25.43
N THR A 90 -5.13 9.11 -26.55
CA THR A 90 -4.68 10.08 -27.56
C THR A 90 -5.25 11.49 -27.35
N GLU A 91 -6.43 11.59 -26.73
CA GLU A 91 -7.11 12.89 -26.54
C GLU A 91 -6.65 13.67 -25.28
N ALA A 92 -6.00 13.00 -24.32
CA ALA A 92 -5.47 13.58 -23.08
C ALA A 92 -6.50 14.37 -22.22
N ARG A 93 -7.81 14.02 -22.33
CA ARG A 93 -8.93 14.72 -21.67
C ARG A 93 -9.43 14.06 -20.39
N GLY A 94 -8.76 12.97 -19.96
CA GLY A 94 -9.15 12.23 -18.77
C GLY A 94 -10.27 11.20 -19.00
N SER A 95 -10.43 10.30 -18.03
CA SER A 95 -11.47 9.25 -18.05
C SER A 95 -12.82 9.71 -17.47
N GLY A 96 -12.87 10.82 -16.70
CA GLY A 96 -14.11 11.34 -16.12
C GLY A 96 -14.76 10.42 -15.08
N LYS A 97 -13.97 9.76 -14.24
CA LYS A 97 -14.42 8.72 -13.28
C LYS A 97 -15.06 7.47 -13.92
N ASN A 98 -14.92 7.29 -15.22
CA ASN A 98 -15.46 6.13 -15.95
C ASN A 98 -14.36 5.08 -16.14
N ILE A 99 -14.55 3.90 -15.55
CA ILE A 99 -13.60 2.77 -15.59
C ILE A 99 -13.42 2.26 -17.02
N ASP A 100 -14.50 2.00 -17.75
CA ASP A 100 -14.43 1.44 -19.12
C ASP A 100 -13.70 2.38 -20.06
N LYS A 101 -13.95 3.71 -19.91
CA LYS A 101 -13.21 4.72 -20.66
C LYS A 101 -11.72 4.67 -20.32
N GLY A 102 -11.38 4.57 -19.04
CA GLY A 102 -9.97 4.48 -18.61
C GLY A 102 -9.27 3.24 -19.17
N ILE A 103 -9.92 2.08 -19.13
CA ILE A 103 -9.43 0.83 -19.74
C ILE A 103 -9.25 1.00 -21.24
N LYS A 104 -10.23 1.59 -21.93
CA LYS A 104 -10.15 1.85 -23.37
C LYS A 104 -8.96 2.75 -23.69
N LEU A 105 -8.77 3.86 -22.98
CA LEU A 105 -7.66 4.77 -23.16
C LEU A 105 -6.32 4.04 -23.01
N PHE A 106 -6.19 3.19 -21.97
CA PHE A 106 -4.96 2.40 -21.78
C PHE A 106 -4.72 1.42 -22.93
N LYS A 107 -5.78 0.81 -23.49
CA LYS A 107 -5.65 -0.09 -24.65
C LYS A 107 -5.20 0.64 -25.92
N GLU A 108 -5.46 1.94 -26.05
CA GLU A 108 -5.10 2.73 -27.25
C GLU A 108 -3.57 2.85 -27.38
N ASN A 109 -2.87 3.23 -26.33
CA ASN A 109 -1.45 3.50 -26.41
C ASN A 109 -0.61 2.98 -25.23
N GLY A 110 -1.20 2.25 -24.28
CA GLY A 110 -0.47 1.75 -23.10
C GLY A 110 0.72 0.83 -23.45
N ARG A 111 0.73 0.20 -24.64
CA ARG A 111 1.89 -0.57 -25.10
C ARG A 111 3.12 0.29 -25.34
N GLU A 112 2.96 1.56 -25.67
CA GLU A 112 4.08 2.49 -25.93
C GLU A 112 4.81 2.82 -24.62
N LEU A 113 4.10 2.85 -23.47
CA LEU A 113 4.73 2.98 -22.16
C LEU A 113 5.83 1.93 -21.93
N PHE A 114 5.57 0.68 -22.30
CA PHE A 114 6.53 -0.44 -22.14
C PHE A 114 7.61 -0.48 -23.22
N LYS A 115 7.63 0.49 -24.13
CA LYS A 115 8.72 0.74 -25.09
C LYS A 115 9.55 1.94 -24.69
N GLU A 116 9.06 2.77 -23.79
CA GLU A 116 9.80 3.94 -23.29
C GLU A 116 11.03 3.50 -22.51
N LYS A 117 12.19 3.98 -22.98
CA LYS A 117 13.47 3.58 -22.39
C LYS A 117 13.56 3.96 -20.92
N THR A 118 13.23 5.21 -20.56
CA THR A 118 13.29 5.69 -19.17
C THR A 118 12.43 4.86 -18.22
N PHE A 119 11.21 4.53 -18.64
CA PHE A 119 10.31 3.69 -17.86
C PHE A 119 10.87 2.27 -17.67
N MET A 120 11.32 1.66 -18.78
CA MET A 120 11.82 0.28 -18.74
C MET A 120 13.15 0.15 -18.01
N ASP A 121 14.07 1.11 -18.15
CA ASP A 121 15.33 1.13 -17.41
C ASP A 121 15.06 1.23 -15.90
N SER A 122 14.13 2.09 -15.48
CA SER A 122 13.71 2.19 -14.08
C SER A 122 13.06 0.90 -13.56
N CYS A 123 12.20 0.26 -14.37
CA CYS A 123 11.62 -1.04 -14.03
C CYS A 123 12.68 -2.15 -13.89
N GLN A 124 13.73 -2.12 -14.72
CA GLN A 124 14.80 -3.13 -14.67
C GLN A 124 15.74 -2.93 -13.49
N ASP A 125 16.09 -1.68 -13.16
CA ASP A 125 16.99 -1.36 -12.04
C ASP A 125 16.33 -1.56 -10.67
N ALA A 126 15.01 -1.44 -10.56
CA ALA A 126 14.29 -1.57 -9.31
C ALA A 126 14.28 -3.00 -8.75
N ASP A 127 14.42 -3.15 -7.44
CA ASP A 127 14.12 -4.39 -6.70
C ASP A 127 12.62 -4.55 -6.52
N VAL A 128 11.93 -3.43 -6.25
CA VAL A 128 10.49 -3.36 -5.97
C VAL A 128 9.86 -2.24 -6.78
N ILE A 129 8.69 -2.48 -7.34
CA ILE A 129 7.90 -1.46 -8.01
C ILE A 129 6.64 -1.21 -7.18
N VAL A 130 6.39 0.05 -6.82
CA VAL A 130 5.17 0.46 -6.12
C VAL A 130 4.28 1.26 -7.06
N VAL A 131 3.05 0.78 -7.28
CA VAL A 131 2.04 1.49 -8.08
C VAL A 131 1.08 2.19 -7.14
N VAL A 132 1.04 3.52 -7.18
CA VAL A 132 0.22 4.37 -6.28
C VAL A 132 -0.94 4.99 -7.03
N SER A 133 -2.15 4.87 -6.52
CA SER A 133 -3.32 5.56 -7.09
C SER A 133 -4.45 5.74 -6.09
N ALA A 134 -5.34 6.71 -6.33
CA ALA A 134 -6.64 6.71 -5.66
C ALA A 134 -7.55 5.65 -6.28
N THR A 135 -8.26 4.91 -5.44
CA THR A 135 -9.15 3.83 -5.86
C THR A 135 -10.51 4.33 -6.38
N GLY A 136 -10.97 5.50 -5.93
CA GLY A 136 -12.28 6.07 -6.28
C GLY A 136 -12.32 6.96 -7.52
N GLY A 137 -11.15 7.20 -8.16
CA GLY A 137 -11.06 8.01 -9.39
C GLY A 137 -11.49 7.26 -10.66
N GLY A 138 -11.03 7.74 -11.80
CA GLY A 138 -11.26 7.06 -13.10
C GLY A 138 -9.99 6.42 -13.65
N THR A 139 -8.91 7.19 -13.81
CA THR A 139 -7.64 6.70 -14.37
C THR A 139 -6.93 5.73 -13.42
N GLY A 140 -6.82 6.08 -12.13
CA GLY A 140 -6.18 5.22 -11.13
C GLY A 140 -6.74 3.80 -11.12
N PRO A 141 -8.02 3.61 -10.79
CA PRO A 141 -8.61 2.28 -10.66
C PRO A 141 -8.69 1.47 -11.95
N SER A 142 -8.67 2.13 -13.12
CA SER A 142 -8.74 1.45 -14.42
C SER A 142 -7.37 1.07 -14.99
N VAL A 143 -6.32 1.85 -14.70
CA VAL A 143 -4.99 1.68 -15.30
C VAL A 143 -4.02 0.96 -14.36
N SER A 144 -4.09 1.24 -13.05
CA SER A 144 -3.16 0.63 -12.09
C SER A 144 -3.19 -0.90 -12.07
N PRO A 145 -4.37 -1.58 -12.07
CA PRO A 145 -4.40 -3.04 -12.12
C PRO A 145 -3.76 -3.60 -13.40
N GLU A 146 -3.93 -2.91 -14.55
CA GLU A 146 -3.34 -3.34 -15.81
C GLU A 146 -1.80 -3.23 -15.79
N ILE A 147 -1.26 -2.15 -15.21
CA ILE A 147 0.18 -1.98 -15.02
C ILE A 147 0.72 -3.08 -14.09
N CYS A 148 0.08 -3.31 -12.95
CA CYS A 148 0.45 -4.38 -12.03
C CYS A 148 0.44 -5.77 -12.67
N ARG A 149 -0.52 -6.03 -13.58
CA ARG A 149 -0.64 -7.32 -14.29
C ARG A 149 0.48 -7.55 -15.29
N ILE A 150 0.99 -6.50 -15.94
CA ILE A 150 2.00 -6.61 -17.00
C ILE A 150 3.41 -6.70 -16.44
N LEU A 151 3.71 -5.97 -15.39
CA LEU A 151 5.05 -5.95 -14.79
C LEU A 151 5.35 -7.27 -14.07
N LYS A 152 6.63 -7.71 -14.12
CA LYS A 152 7.06 -9.00 -13.59
C LYS A 152 8.24 -8.84 -12.63
N LYS A 153 7.98 -8.20 -11.52
CA LYS A 153 8.92 -8.04 -10.39
C LYS A 153 8.12 -8.15 -9.08
N ILE A 154 8.71 -7.84 -7.96
CA ILE A 154 7.94 -7.58 -6.74
C ILE A 154 7.15 -6.31 -6.99
N ILE A 155 5.85 -6.45 -7.19
CA ILE A 155 4.91 -5.35 -7.41
C ILE A 155 4.08 -5.19 -6.15
N ILE A 156 4.00 -3.96 -5.65
CA ILE A 156 3.15 -3.59 -4.54
C ILE A 156 2.17 -2.52 -5.02
N TYR A 157 0.90 -2.72 -4.79
CA TYR A 157 -0.10 -1.68 -5.06
C TYR A 157 -0.33 -0.85 -3.80
N HIS A 158 -0.33 0.48 -3.91
CA HIS A 158 -0.73 1.38 -2.83
C HIS A 158 -1.98 2.17 -3.22
N GLY A 159 -3.11 1.82 -2.62
CA GLY A 159 -4.40 2.45 -2.89
C GLY A 159 -4.74 3.54 -1.87
N ILE A 160 -5.24 4.69 -2.33
CA ILE A 160 -5.84 5.72 -1.48
C ILE A 160 -7.35 5.58 -1.60
N THR A 161 -8.02 5.16 -0.52
CA THR A 161 -9.45 4.85 -0.52
C THR A 161 -10.30 6.09 -0.22
N PRO A 162 -11.53 6.20 -0.77
CA PRO A 162 -12.39 7.38 -0.62
C PRO A 162 -12.92 7.55 0.82
N LYS A 163 -13.36 8.78 1.15
CA LYS A 163 -14.12 9.08 2.37
C LYS A 163 -15.56 8.55 2.27
N ASN A 164 -16.21 8.32 3.40
CA ASN A 164 -17.64 7.95 3.44
C ASN A 164 -18.57 9.05 2.90
N SER A 165 -18.08 10.29 2.81
CA SER A 165 -18.79 11.41 2.19
C SER A 165 -18.60 11.51 0.67
N ASP A 166 -17.83 10.62 0.05
CA ASP A 166 -17.62 10.61 -1.39
C ASP A 166 -18.84 10.03 -2.13
N SER A 167 -18.82 10.14 -3.46
CA SER A 167 -19.93 9.68 -4.31
C SER A 167 -19.95 8.14 -4.45
N ASN A 168 -21.12 7.59 -4.75
CA ASN A 168 -21.27 6.18 -5.06
C ASN A 168 -20.41 5.69 -6.24
N ILE A 169 -20.16 6.58 -7.22
CA ILE A 169 -19.23 6.29 -8.31
C ILE A 169 -17.82 6.03 -7.73
N ALA A 170 -17.41 6.82 -6.74
CA ALA A 170 -16.11 6.60 -6.09
C ALA A 170 -16.08 5.26 -5.33
N PHE A 171 -17.16 4.85 -4.69
CA PHE A 171 -17.26 3.57 -4.00
C PHE A 171 -17.27 2.39 -4.98
N SER A 172 -18.04 2.49 -6.06
CA SER A 172 -18.07 1.48 -7.13
C SER A 172 -16.70 1.30 -7.78
N ASN A 173 -16.03 2.42 -8.10
CA ASN A 173 -14.68 2.41 -8.68
C ASN A 173 -13.65 1.82 -7.70
N SER A 174 -13.78 2.13 -6.41
CA SER A 174 -12.90 1.59 -5.37
C SER A 174 -13.08 0.09 -5.23
N THR A 175 -14.33 -0.38 -5.19
CA THR A 175 -14.65 -1.80 -5.14
C THR A 175 -14.11 -2.54 -6.36
N TYR A 176 -14.29 -2.00 -7.56
CA TYR A 176 -13.72 -2.55 -8.78
C TYR A 176 -12.19 -2.66 -8.71
N CYS A 177 -11.52 -1.56 -8.39
CA CYS A 177 -10.06 -1.51 -8.32
C CYS A 177 -9.50 -2.55 -7.35
N LEU A 178 -10.04 -2.59 -6.13
CA LEU A 178 -9.55 -3.49 -5.08
C LEU A 178 -9.83 -4.96 -5.43
N ASN A 179 -10.93 -5.26 -6.11
CA ASN A 179 -11.19 -6.60 -6.63
C ASN A 179 -10.20 -7.01 -7.71
N GLU A 180 -9.88 -6.11 -8.65
CA GLU A 180 -8.87 -6.41 -9.68
C GLU A 180 -7.49 -6.61 -9.07
N ILE A 181 -7.09 -5.80 -8.08
CA ILE A 181 -5.82 -5.98 -7.36
C ILE A 181 -5.81 -7.31 -6.60
N LYS A 182 -6.89 -7.68 -5.90
CA LYS A 182 -7.00 -8.95 -5.20
C LYS A 182 -6.79 -10.16 -6.14
N LYS A 183 -7.36 -10.12 -7.35
CA LYS A 183 -7.20 -11.19 -8.36
C LYS A 183 -5.76 -11.35 -8.86
N LEU A 184 -4.91 -10.34 -8.69
CA LEU A 184 -3.50 -10.42 -9.10
C LEU A 184 -2.62 -11.16 -8.09
N GLU A 185 -3.13 -11.46 -6.90
CA GLU A 185 -2.37 -12.12 -5.83
C GLU A 185 -1.04 -11.42 -5.53
N ILE A 186 -1.05 -10.10 -5.51
CA ILE A 186 0.09 -9.25 -5.14
C ILE A 186 -0.11 -8.63 -3.76
N PRO A 187 0.97 -8.21 -3.07
CA PRO A 187 0.85 -7.38 -1.88
C PRO A 187 0.27 -6.00 -2.21
N TYR A 188 -0.55 -5.47 -1.31
CA TYR A 188 -1.10 -4.13 -1.44
C TYR A 188 -1.26 -3.42 -0.10
N MET A 189 -1.05 -2.12 -0.10
CA MET A 189 -1.24 -1.21 1.04
C MET A 189 -2.42 -0.28 0.77
N LEU A 190 -3.08 0.18 1.82
CA LEU A 190 -4.21 1.09 1.69
C LEU A 190 -4.10 2.25 2.69
N THR A 191 -4.18 3.47 2.18
CA THR A 191 -4.38 4.69 2.98
C THR A 191 -5.86 5.06 2.93
N ASP A 192 -6.48 5.24 4.09
CA ASP A 192 -7.91 5.51 4.20
C ASP A 192 -8.19 7.00 4.43
N LEU A 193 -8.76 7.68 3.44
CA LEU A 193 -9.14 9.09 3.58
C LEU A 193 -10.20 9.33 4.67
N GLU A 194 -11.00 8.33 5.03
CA GLU A 194 -11.97 8.45 6.13
C GLU A 194 -11.27 8.74 7.48
N ARG A 195 -10.01 8.34 7.63
CA ARG A 195 -9.20 8.64 8.80
C ARG A 195 -8.91 10.13 8.98
N PHE A 196 -9.06 10.89 7.91
CA PHE A 196 -8.87 12.34 7.86
C PHE A 196 -10.19 13.09 7.61
N LYS A 197 -11.34 12.50 7.95
CA LYS A 197 -12.67 13.09 7.68
C LYS A 197 -12.90 14.45 8.31
N ASP A 198 -12.25 14.71 9.44
CA ASP A 198 -12.36 15.96 10.19
C ASP A 198 -11.42 17.07 9.67
N ASP A 199 -10.50 16.72 8.77
CA ASP A 199 -9.59 17.66 8.12
C ASP A 199 -10.24 18.28 6.85
N PRO A 200 -9.89 19.52 6.49
CA PRO A 200 -10.15 20.06 5.16
C PRO A 200 -9.59 19.14 4.07
N ASN A 201 -10.22 19.06 2.91
CA ASN A 201 -9.85 18.09 1.88
C ASN A 201 -8.39 18.20 1.42
N ASP A 202 -7.89 19.41 1.23
CA ASP A 202 -6.49 19.67 0.87
C ASP A 202 -5.50 19.15 1.92
N VAL A 203 -5.81 19.36 3.20
CA VAL A 203 -5.00 18.84 4.32
C VAL A 203 -5.07 17.32 4.40
N ALA A 204 -6.26 16.72 4.22
CA ALA A 204 -6.47 15.29 4.21
C ALA A 204 -5.66 14.62 3.09
N PHE A 205 -5.66 15.19 1.89
CA PHE A 205 -4.89 14.67 0.76
C PHE A 205 -3.38 14.74 1.01
N ILE A 206 -2.87 15.87 1.51
CA ILE A 206 -1.45 15.99 1.88
C ILE A 206 -1.04 14.97 2.95
N LYS A 207 -1.89 14.72 3.95
CA LYS A 207 -1.63 13.71 4.97
C LYS A 207 -1.62 12.29 4.39
N ALA A 208 -2.53 11.99 3.47
CA ALA A 208 -2.58 10.71 2.78
C ALA A 208 -1.34 10.48 1.91
N ASP A 209 -0.91 11.50 1.15
CA ASP A 209 0.30 11.44 0.34
C ASP A 209 1.55 11.18 1.20
N LYS A 210 1.70 11.93 2.29
CA LYS A 210 2.80 11.73 3.23
C LYS A 210 2.81 10.32 3.83
N HIS A 211 1.64 9.81 4.23
CA HIS A 211 1.54 8.45 4.75
C HIS A 211 1.95 7.41 3.70
N ALA A 212 1.51 7.56 2.45
CA ALA A 212 1.90 6.66 1.37
C ALA A 212 3.42 6.64 1.16
N ILE A 213 4.06 7.81 1.19
CA ILE A 213 5.52 7.93 1.09
C ILE A 213 6.23 7.30 2.31
N GLU A 214 5.74 7.49 3.53
CA GLU A 214 6.30 6.84 4.71
C GLU A 214 6.17 5.31 4.65
N CYS A 215 5.05 4.78 4.13
CA CYS A 215 4.93 3.35 3.86
C CYS A 215 5.97 2.85 2.85
N ILE A 216 6.21 3.60 1.78
CA ILE A 216 7.22 3.26 0.76
C ILE A 216 8.64 3.29 1.37
N LYS A 217 8.95 4.26 2.22
CA LYS A 217 10.21 4.31 2.96
C LYS A 217 10.40 3.08 3.86
N ALA A 218 9.35 2.67 4.56
CA ALA A 218 9.42 1.50 5.43
C ALA A 218 9.75 0.23 4.64
N ILE A 219 9.03 -0.02 3.54
CA ILE A 219 9.25 -1.20 2.70
C ILE A 219 10.56 -1.16 1.90
N SER A 220 11.14 0.02 1.69
CA SER A 220 12.45 0.15 1.05
C SER A 220 13.61 -0.20 2.00
N GLY A 221 13.35 -0.40 3.28
CA GLY A 221 14.38 -0.61 4.29
C GLY A 221 15.06 0.67 4.78
N LEU A 222 14.53 1.86 4.46
CA LEU A 222 15.14 3.14 4.87
C LEU A 222 15.24 3.29 6.40
N PHE A 223 14.33 2.66 7.16
CA PHE A 223 14.32 2.68 8.61
C PHE A 223 15.21 1.58 9.24
N LEU A 224 15.78 0.68 8.44
CA LEU A 224 16.75 -0.30 8.94
C LEU A 224 18.05 0.41 9.29
N THR A 225 18.51 0.26 10.53
CA THR A 225 19.77 0.82 11.00
C THR A 225 20.74 -0.31 11.33
N MET A 226 21.99 -0.10 10.94
CA MET A 226 23.04 -1.05 11.26
C MET A 226 23.40 -0.94 12.72
N SER A 227 22.90 -1.77 13.56
CA SER A 227 23.58 -2.27 14.76
C SER A 227 22.64 -3.12 15.61
N SER A 228 23.04 -4.25 15.96
CA SER A 228 22.75 -5.09 17.10
C SER A 228 22.48 -6.55 16.76
N SER A 229 22.06 -7.33 17.72
CA SER A 229 22.02 -8.79 17.72
C SER A 229 21.03 -9.44 16.77
N GLN A 230 20.11 -8.67 16.18
CA GLN A 230 19.09 -9.14 15.21
C GLN A 230 18.95 -8.11 14.10
N MET A 231 19.10 -8.55 12.86
CA MET A 231 19.01 -7.67 11.68
C MET A 231 18.08 -8.33 10.66
N ILE A 232 17.18 -7.54 10.13
CA ILE A 232 16.44 -7.88 8.91
C ILE A 232 17.41 -7.68 7.74
N ASP A 233 17.70 -8.71 7.00
CA ASP A 233 18.50 -8.60 5.79
C ASP A 233 17.62 -8.30 4.55
N GLU A 234 18.25 -8.14 3.40
CA GLU A 234 17.55 -7.83 2.15
C GLU A 234 16.57 -8.93 1.74
N ASN A 235 16.90 -10.20 1.97
CA ASN A 235 16.03 -11.33 1.63
C ASN A 235 14.86 -11.43 2.60
N ASP A 236 15.08 -11.18 3.88
CA ASP A 236 14.02 -11.11 4.89
C ASP A 236 13.03 -10.02 4.53
N LEU A 237 13.53 -8.81 4.18
CA LEU A 237 12.69 -7.69 3.79
C LEU A 237 11.90 -8.02 2.51
N LYS A 238 12.56 -8.57 1.48
CA LYS A 238 11.88 -9.04 0.25
C LYS A 238 10.82 -10.10 0.55
N SER A 239 11.10 -11.02 1.47
CA SER A 239 10.15 -12.04 1.90
C SER A 239 8.91 -11.41 2.55
N ILE A 240 9.10 -10.46 3.48
CA ILE A 240 8.00 -9.77 4.15
C ILE A 240 7.11 -9.03 3.15
N ILE A 241 7.70 -8.25 2.25
CA ILE A 241 6.97 -7.34 1.36
C ILE A 241 6.41 -8.00 0.11
N SER A 242 6.82 -9.23 -0.22
CA SER A 242 6.32 -9.97 -1.38
C SER A 242 5.11 -10.86 -1.06
N GLU A 243 4.73 -10.97 0.21
CA GLU A 243 3.61 -11.81 0.65
C GLU A 243 2.29 -11.29 0.10
N PRO A 244 1.56 -12.07 -0.73
CA PRO A 244 0.30 -11.62 -1.31
C PRO A 244 -0.76 -11.28 -0.26
N GLY A 245 -1.55 -10.26 -0.52
CA GLY A 245 -2.63 -9.83 0.37
C GLY A 245 -2.45 -8.42 0.91
N TYR A 246 -3.27 -8.04 1.88
CA TYR A 246 -3.16 -6.73 2.51
C TYR A 246 -1.88 -6.63 3.35
N MET A 247 -1.17 -5.55 3.19
CA MET A 247 0.02 -5.21 3.96
C MET A 247 -0.21 -3.90 4.69
N GLY A 248 -0.16 -3.93 6.01
CA GLY A 248 -0.22 -2.75 6.87
C GLY A 248 1.18 -2.31 7.27
N VAL A 249 1.45 -1.02 7.15
CA VAL A 249 2.66 -0.38 7.68
C VAL A 249 2.21 0.61 8.75
N TYR A 250 2.73 0.44 9.95
CA TYR A 250 2.37 1.25 11.11
C TYR A 250 3.63 1.76 11.79
N SER A 251 3.64 3.04 12.17
CA SER A 251 4.82 3.65 12.79
C SER A 251 4.45 4.54 13.97
N VAL A 252 5.20 4.39 15.04
CA VAL A 252 5.17 5.29 16.21
C VAL A 252 6.50 6.01 16.26
N ASN A 253 6.46 7.31 16.18
CA ASN A 253 7.64 8.19 16.23
C ASN A 253 7.63 9.00 17.52
N GLY A 254 8.81 9.50 17.94
CA GLY A 254 8.93 10.35 19.10
C GLY A 254 8.73 9.62 20.43
N ILE A 255 9.04 8.34 20.50
CA ILE A 255 8.97 7.53 21.73
C ILE A 255 10.01 8.07 22.72
N THR A 256 9.58 8.36 23.96
CA THR A 256 10.44 8.83 25.04
C THR A 256 10.43 7.85 26.21
N SER A 257 11.48 7.88 27.06
CA SER A 257 11.55 7.07 28.29
C SER A 257 10.33 7.33 29.19
N ALA A 258 9.92 8.57 29.37
CA ALA A 258 8.72 8.94 30.13
C ALA A 258 7.41 8.45 29.49
N GLY A 259 7.39 8.26 28.17
CA GLY A 259 6.28 7.64 27.44
C GLY A 259 6.20 6.14 27.73
N LEU A 260 7.34 5.46 27.71
CA LEU A 260 7.46 4.02 27.98
C LEU A 260 7.10 3.64 29.42
N GLU A 261 7.32 4.51 30.39
CA GLU A 261 6.85 4.33 31.78
C GLU A 261 5.31 4.27 31.88
N LYS A 262 4.61 4.93 30.95
CA LYS A 262 3.14 5.02 30.95
C LYS A 262 2.48 3.96 30.06
N LYS A 263 3.16 3.54 29.01
CA LYS A 263 2.57 2.69 27.98
C LYS A 263 3.65 1.91 27.22
N THR A 264 3.39 0.63 26.96
CA THR A 264 4.30 -0.19 26.16
C THR A 264 4.36 0.30 24.70
N MET A 265 5.45 0.01 24.00
CA MET A 265 5.53 0.30 22.55
C MET A 265 4.42 -0.39 21.77
N GLN A 266 4.09 -1.64 22.12
CA GLN A 266 3.00 -2.37 21.48
C GLN A 266 1.66 -1.68 21.69
N ALA A 267 1.37 -1.21 22.88
CA ALA A 267 0.15 -0.46 23.15
C ALA A 267 0.11 0.89 22.39
N MET A 268 1.25 1.57 22.22
CA MET A 268 1.34 2.77 21.37
C MET A 268 1.05 2.42 19.89
N LEU A 269 1.61 1.32 19.41
CA LEU A 269 1.37 0.84 18.04
C LEU A 269 -0.09 0.43 17.83
N ILE A 270 -0.71 -0.22 18.79
CA ILE A 270 -2.13 -0.57 18.75
C ILE A 270 -3.01 0.68 18.63
N ASP A 271 -2.65 1.76 19.32
CA ASP A 271 -3.35 3.04 19.16
C ASP A 271 -3.15 3.62 17.76
N GLU A 272 -1.95 3.49 17.18
CA GLU A 272 -1.68 3.90 15.81
C GLU A 272 -2.49 3.07 14.81
N ILE A 273 -2.56 1.76 14.96
CA ILE A 273 -3.41 0.89 14.13
C ILE A 273 -4.88 1.31 14.19
N LYS A 274 -5.37 1.70 15.37
CA LYS A 274 -6.77 2.13 15.55
C LYS A 274 -7.07 3.49 14.96
N ARG A 275 -6.12 4.42 14.96
CA ARG A 275 -6.33 5.86 14.65
C ARG A 275 -5.55 6.33 13.44
N GLY A 276 -4.51 5.60 13.05
CA GLY A 276 -3.61 5.95 11.97
C GLY A 276 -4.27 5.88 10.60
N PRO A 277 -3.54 6.35 9.58
CA PRO A 277 -4.07 6.52 8.23
C PRO A 277 -4.25 5.22 7.43
N ALA A 278 -3.63 4.12 7.85
CA ALA A 278 -3.83 2.82 7.19
C ALA A 278 -5.27 2.29 7.43
N VAL A 279 -5.79 1.53 6.48
CA VAL A 279 -7.04 0.80 6.69
C VAL A 279 -6.89 -0.15 7.87
N MET A 280 -7.90 -0.22 8.73
CA MET A 280 -7.84 -1.01 9.94
C MET A 280 -7.73 -2.51 9.65
N ILE A 281 -6.86 -3.20 10.38
CA ILE A 281 -6.72 -4.65 10.33
C ILE A 281 -8.06 -5.31 10.69
N GLN A 282 -8.44 -6.31 9.92
CA GLN A 282 -9.60 -7.13 10.23
C GLN A 282 -9.23 -8.09 11.38
N LYS A 283 -9.98 -8.03 12.48
CA LYS A 283 -9.86 -9.00 13.56
C LYS A 283 -10.26 -10.38 13.07
N ASP A 284 -9.64 -11.39 13.65
CA ASP A 284 -9.89 -12.82 13.32
C ASP A 284 -9.50 -13.20 11.88
N GLY A 285 -8.75 -12.33 11.19
CA GLY A 285 -8.12 -12.63 9.92
C GLY A 285 -6.85 -13.50 10.09
N ILE A 286 -6.08 -13.59 9.04
CA ILE A 286 -4.73 -14.20 9.05
C ILE A 286 -3.69 -13.16 8.66
N SER A 287 -2.45 -13.34 9.12
CA SER A 287 -1.27 -12.69 8.55
C SER A 287 -0.18 -13.72 8.35
N MET A 288 0.69 -13.47 7.38
CA MET A 288 1.75 -14.42 7.03
C MET A 288 3.06 -14.06 7.70
N GLN A 289 3.47 -12.80 7.63
CA GLN A 289 4.76 -12.35 8.16
C GLN A 289 4.62 -11.00 8.86
N MET A 290 5.56 -10.72 9.76
CA MET A 290 5.69 -9.44 10.43
C MET A 290 7.17 -9.03 10.46
N GLY A 291 7.46 -7.81 10.00
CA GLY A 291 8.74 -7.14 10.19
C GLY A 291 8.61 -6.07 11.26
N SER A 292 9.48 -6.07 12.24
CA SER A 292 9.53 -5.12 13.34
C SER A 292 10.84 -4.36 13.33
N ILE A 293 10.80 -3.06 13.26
CA ILE A 293 11.97 -2.17 13.23
C ILE A 293 11.88 -1.22 14.40
N VAL A 294 12.80 -1.37 15.35
CA VAL A 294 12.92 -0.50 16.52
C VAL A 294 14.23 0.26 16.43
N ASN A 295 14.14 1.56 16.39
CA ASN A 295 15.27 2.47 16.47
C ASN A 295 15.12 3.31 17.72
N CYS A 296 16.06 3.24 18.67
CA CYS A 296 15.96 3.95 19.92
C CYS A 296 17.34 4.43 20.42
N PRO A 297 17.37 5.47 21.26
CA PRO A 297 18.56 5.84 22.02
C PRO A 297 19.07 4.67 22.87
N ASP A 298 20.38 4.66 23.15
CA ASP A 298 21.04 3.56 23.87
C ASP A 298 20.45 3.36 25.29
N ASP A 299 20.04 4.43 25.96
CA ASP A 299 19.40 4.40 27.28
C ASP A 299 17.98 3.78 27.29
N MET A 300 17.37 3.58 26.13
CA MET A 300 16.05 2.94 25.98
C MET A 300 16.13 1.47 25.54
N THR A 301 17.30 0.93 25.21
CA THR A 301 17.44 -0.38 24.58
C THR A 301 16.86 -1.53 25.40
N ASP A 302 17.03 -1.50 26.72
CA ASP A 302 16.54 -2.57 27.59
C ASP A 302 15.01 -2.65 27.67
N VAL A 303 14.35 -1.49 27.59
CA VAL A 303 12.89 -1.39 27.67
C VAL A 303 12.23 -1.76 26.34
N THR A 304 12.95 -1.55 25.23
CA THR A 304 12.43 -1.73 23.87
C THR A 304 12.65 -3.13 23.32
N ARG A 305 13.61 -3.89 23.84
CA ARG A 305 13.93 -5.26 23.41
C ARG A 305 12.95 -6.34 23.88
N THR A 306 11.74 -6.00 24.24
CA THR A 306 10.74 -6.96 24.72
C THR A 306 10.11 -7.75 23.57
N GLY A 307 10.86 -8.57 22.86
CA GLY A 307 10.47 -9.36 21.70
C GLY A 307 9.25 -10.31 21.83
N ASN A 308 8.31 -9.99 22.66
CA ASN A 308 7.17 -10.87 22.92
C ASN A 308 5.94 -10.57 22.05
N TYR A 309 5.79 -9.47 21.37
CA TYR A 309 4.63 -9.08 20.51
C TYR A 309 3.26 -9.66 20.91
N GLN A 310 3.13 -10.16 22.16
CA GLN A 310 1.91 -10.83 22.64
C GLN A 310 0.72 -9.88 22.61
N GLU A 311 0.91 -8.67 23.11
CA GLU A 311 -0.12 -7.64 23.17
C GLU A 311 -0.63 -7.26 21.78
N LEU A 312 0.30 -7.16 20.81
CA LEU A 312 -0.03 -6.90 19.40
C LEU A 312 -0.75 -8.11 18.77
N CYS A 313 -0.25 -9.32 18.99
CA CYS A 313 -0.86 -10.55 18.48
C CYS A 313 -2.28 -10.76 19.06
N ASP A 314 -2.47 -10.47 20.34
CA ASP A 314 -3.79 -10.54 20.98
C ASP A 314 -4.75 -9.50 20.39
N PHE A 315 -4.23 -8.32 20.04
CA PHE A 315 -5.03 -7.28 19.39
C PHE A 315 -5.47 -7.68 17.98
N ILE A 316 -4.57 -8.22 17.16
CA ILE A 316 -4.90 -8.68 15.80
C ILE A 316 -5.62 -10.04 15.78
N GLY A 317 -5.64 -10.77 16.92
CA GLY A 317 -6.35 -12.04 17.09
C GLY A 317 -5.57 -13.29 16.67
N HIS A 318 -4.31 -13.15 16.22
CA HIS A 318 -3.47 -14.27 15.78
C HIS A 318 -1.99 -13.93 15.79
N ARG A 319 -1.13 -14.95 15.67
CA ARG A 319 0.30 -14.75 15.36
C ARG A 319 0.56 -14.91 13.86
N PRO A 320 1.51 -14.15 13.26
CA PRO A 320 1.94 -14.37 11.87
C PRO A 320 2.38 -15.81 11.66
N LYS A 321 1.95 -16.41 10.55
CA LYS A 321 2.14 -17.83 10.26
C LYS A 321 3.61 -18.21 10.06
N ASN A 322 4.38 -17.38 9.34
CA ASN A 322 5.76 -17.65 8.95
C ASN A 322 6.77 -16.99 9.90
N GLY A 323 6.31 -16.17 10.85
CA GLY A 323 7.16 -15.62 11.90
C GLY A 323 7.21 -14.10 11.97
N ILE A 324 8.06 -13.64 12.89
CA ILE A 324 8.33 -12.23 13.16
C ILE A 324 9.83 -12.01 12.96
N TYR A 325 10.16 -11.07 12.09
CA TYR A 325 11.52 -10.61 11.85
C TYR A 325 11.75 -9.31 12.60
N GLU A 326 12.89 -9.19 13.27
CA GLU A 326 13.15 -8.05 14.16
C GLU A 326 14.46 -7.37 13.77
N ASN A 327 14.43 -6.04 13.80
CA ASN A 327 15.60 -5.18 13.66
C ASN A 327 15.64 -4.18 14.81
N TYR A 328 16.74 -4.15 15.55
CA TYR A 328 16.99 -3.19 16.61
C TYR A 328 18.16 -2.31 16.24
N GLY A 329 17.94 -1.01 16.13
CA GLY A 329 18.94 -0.01 15.86
C GLY A 329 19.14 0.97 17.02
N ILE A 330 20.36 1.42 17.19
CA ILE A 330 20.70 2.48 18.15
C ILE A 330 20.79 3.81 17.40
N THR A 331 20.14 4.84 17.91
CA THR A 331 20.17 6.18 17.34
C THR A 331 20.85 7.17 18.28
N ASN A 332 21.46 8.19 17.71
CA ASN A 332 22.04 9.31 18.49
C ASN A 332 20.98 10.36 18.89
N GLY A 333 19.69 10.10 18.62
CA GLY A 333 18.59 10.99 18.97
C GLY A 333 18.18 10.89 20.44
N THR A 334 17.18 11.67 20.83
CA THR A 334 16.57 11.66 22.17
C THR A 334 15.23 10.93 22.19
N THR A 335 14.76 10.45 21.05
CA THR A 335 13.48 9.76 20.89
C THR A 335 13.62 8.51 20.05
N GLY A 336 12.81 7.50 20.35
CA GLY A 336 12.74 6.26 19.59
C GLY A 336 11.70 6.31 18.51
N GLN A 337 11.82 5.33 17.60
CA GLN A 337 10.88 5.01 16.52
C GLN A 337 10.58 3.51 16.55
N PHE A 338 9.33 3.16 16.35
CA PHE A 338 8.89 1.79 16.20
C PHE A 338 8.05 1.65 14.92
N VAL A 339 8.51 0.85 13.97
CA VAL A 339 7.83 0.58 12.71
C VAL A 339 7.51 -0.91 12.63
N VAL A 340 6.29 -1.24 12.25
CA VAL A 340 5.86 -2.63 12.01
C VAL A 340 5.24 -2.74 10.63
N ILE A 341 5.69 -3.75 9.88
CA ILE A 341 5.12 -4.19 8.61
C ILE A 341 4.45 -5.53 8.87
N ILE A 342 3.15 -5.62 8.63
CA ILE A 342 2.39 -6.88 8.73
C ILE A 342 1.88 -7.20 7.34
N SER A 343 2.26 -8.36 6.78
CA SER A 343 1.96 -8.73 5.40
C SER A 343 1.17 -10.03 5.29
N GLY A 344 0.60 -10.27 4.11
CA GLY A 344 -0.24 -11.43 3.86
C GLY A 344 -1.53 -11.44 4.70
N MET A 345 -2.02 -10.26 5.06
CA MET A 345 -3.25 -10.15 5.85
C MET A 345 -4.49 -10.38 5.00
N THR A 346 -5.52 -10.84 5.68
CA THR A 346 -6.87 -10.95 5.10
C THR A 346 -7.33 -9.58 4.57
N TYR A 347 -7.99 -9.61 3.45
CA TYR A 347 -8.58 -8.44 2.81
C TYR A 347 -9.51 -7.66 3.76
N PRO A 348 -9.47 -6.32 3.81
CA PRO A 348 -10.26 -5.51 4.74
C PRO A 348 -11.73 -5.43 4.31
N ILE A 349 -12.46 -6.54 4.49
CA ILE A 349 -13.87 -6.71 4.07
C ILE A 349 -14.76 -5.63 4.66
N ASN A 350 -14.55 -5.25 5.92
CA ASN A 350 -15.39 -4.25 6.60
C ASN A 350 -15.47 -2.94 5.82
N ARG A 351 -14.35 -2.45 5.29
CA ARG A 351 -14.31 -1.21 4.52
C ARG A 351 -15.08 -1.32 3.20
N LEU A 352 -15.05 -2.46 2.54
CA LEU A 352 -15.85 -2.72 1.35
C LEU A 352 -17.34 -2.87 1.65
N GLN A 353 -17.68 -3.45 2.79
CA GLN A 353 -19.09 -3.51 3.23
C GLN A 353 -19.67 -2.13 3.47
N GLU A 354 -18.88 -1.19 4.02
CA GLU A 354 -19.30 0.21 4.15
C GLU A 354 -19.65 0.82 2.77
N TYR A 355 -18.81 0.62 1.75
CA TYR A 355 -19.11 1.09 0.40
C TYR A 355 -20.36 0.43 -0.19
N THR A 356 -20.47 -0.87 -0.04
CA THR A 356 -21.63 -1.63 -0.51
C THR A 356 -22.93 -1.16 0.14
N ASN A 357 -22.89 -0.91 1.45
CA ASN A 357 -24.06 -0.43 2.19
C ASN A 357 -24.44 0.99 1.74
N ALA A 358 -23.47 1.89 1.58
CA ALA A 358 -23.72 3.26 1.09
C ALA A 358 -24.37 3.26 -0.31
N ILE A 359 -23.89 2.38 -1.22
CA ILE A 359 -24.48 2.21 -2.55
C ILE A 359 -25.93 1.70 -2.45
N LYS A 360 -26.20 0.69 -1.59
CA LYS A 360 -27.55 0.15 -1.40
C LYS A 360 -28.52 1.19 -0.84
N GLU A 361 -28.11 1.91 0.19
CA GLU A 361 -28.92 2.97 0.81
C GLU A 361 -29.33 4.06 -0.20
N GLN A 362 -28.39 4.48 -1.05
CA GLN A 362 -28.70 5.46 -2.08
C GLN A 362 -29.64 4.89 -3.16
N ASN A 363 -29.44 3.64 -3.57
CA ASN A 363 -30.32 3.01 -4.56
C ASN A 363 -31.76 2.86 -4.00
N GLU A 364 -31.90 2.53 -2.73
CA GLU A 364 -33.22 2.49 -2.07
C GLU A 364 -33.86 3.88 -1.98
N PHE A 365 -33.05 4.89 -1.67
CA PHE A 365 -33.53 6.28 -1.65
C PHE A 365 -34.03 6.72 -3.05
N LEU A 366 -33.26 6.44 -4.11
CA LEU A 366 -33.65 6.75 -5.48
C LEU A 366 -34.91 5.99 -5.93
N LYS A 367 -35.09 4.72 -5.49
CA LYS A 367 -36.33 3.97 -5.76
C LYS A 367 -37.53 4.63 -5.08
N LYS A 368 -37.43 5.01 -3.81
CA LYS A 368 -38.47 5.73 -3.08
C LYS A 368 -38.81 7.07 -3.72
N GLN A 369 -37.80 7.84 -4.19
CA GLN A 369 -38.07 9.07 -4.91
C GLN A 369 -38.84 8.85 -6.22
N LYS A 370 -38.45 7.82 -7.01
CA LYS A 370 -39.18 7.45 -8.23
C LYS A 370 -40.63 7.03 -7.95
N GLU A 371 -40.88 6.34 -6.84
CA GLU A 371 -42.25 5.97 -6.41
C GLU A 371 -43.05 7.20 -6.01
N ILE A 372 -42.46 8.21 -5.39
CA ILE A 372 -43.10 9.50 -5.06
C ILE A 372 -43.37 10.29 -6.33
N ASP A 373 -42.41 10.33 -7.29
CA ASP A 373 -42.57 11.04 -8.57
C ASP A 373 -43.65 10.41 -9.49
N THR A 374 -44.00 9.17 -9.27
CA THR A 374 -45.06 8.45 -10.00
C THR A 374 -46.44 8.53 -9.31
N SER A 375 -46.54 9.11 -8.10
CA SER A 375 -47.79 9.32 -7.40
C SER A 375 -48.52 10.54 -8.01
N GLU A 376 -49.88 10.55 -7.95
CA GLU A 376 -50.72 11.57 -8.57
C GLU A 376 -50.43 13.04 -8.13
N ASP A 377 -49.70 13.22 -7.02
CA ASP A 377 -49.23 14.55 -6.57
C ASP A 377 -47.99 15.07 -7.35
N ALA A 378 -47.35 14.21 -8.15
CA ALA A 378 -46.17 14.57 -8.96
C ALA A 378 -46.50 15.52 -10.14
N ASP A 379 -47.71 15.49 -10.64
CA ASP A 379 -48.11 16.36 -11.74
C ASP A 379 -48.15 17.84 -11.31
N LEU A 380 -48.38 18.10 -10.04
CA LEU A 380 -48.33 19.47 -9.48
C LEU A 380 -46.88 20.00 -9.38
N VAL A 381 -45.94 19.13 -9.05
CA VAL A 381 -44.51 19.48 -8.95
C VAL A 381 -43.86 19.56 -10.34
N ARG A 382 -44.23 18.70 -11.28
CA ARG A 382 -43.76 18.76 -12.67
C ARG A 382 -44.14 20.06 -13.36
N SER A 383 -45.29 20.62 -13.08
CA SER A 383 -45.73 21.91 -13.60
C SER A 383 -44.87 23.10 -13.11
N LEU A 384 -44.19 22.94 -11.98
CA LEU A 384 -43.32 23.96 -11.39
C LEU A 384 -41.83 23.81 -11.77
N VAL A 385 -41.38 22.61 -12.23
CA VAL A 385 -39.95 22.28 -12.49
C VAL A 385 -39.63 22.08 -13.98
N SER A 386 -40.63 22.18 -14.89
CA SER A 386 -40.51 21.76 -16.30
C SER A 386 -39.63 22.61 -17.22
N ASN A 387 -38.67 23.35 -16.72
CA ASN A 387 -37.80 24.18 -17.55
C ASN A 387 -36.29 23.79 -17.56
N ASN A 388 -35.83 22.68 -16.95
CA ASN A 388 -34.37 22.48 -16.88
C ASN A 388 -33.77 21.04 -17.01
N ASP A 389 -34.50 19.95 -17.36
CA ASP A 389 -33.87 18.62 -17.31
C ASP A 389 -34.12 17.72 -18.54
N ASP A 390 -33.36 17.95 -19.60
CA ASP A 390 -33.22 16.98 -20.72
C ASP A 390 -31.87 16.23 -20.77
N LYS A 391 -31.05 16.24 -19.71
CA LYS A 391 -29.67 15.65 -19.75
C LYS A 391 -29.36 14.53 -18.78
N LEU A 392 -30.24 14.13 -17.86
CA LEU A 392 -29.90 13.18 -16.79
C LEU A 392 -30.40 11.73 -16.99
N SER A 393 -31.14 11.40 -18.04
CA SER A 393 -31.85 10.11 -18.14
C SER A 393 -31.08 8.95 -18.80
N SER A 394 -29.87 9.15 -19.31
CA SER A 394 -29.13 8.09 -20.02
C SER A 394 -28.01 7.39 -19.20
N GLU A 395 -27.61 7.97 -18.09
CA GLU A 395 -26.46 7.44 -17.30
C GLU A 395 -26.86 6.42 -16.20
N SER A 396 -28.09 6.42 -15.71
CA SER A 396 -28.47 5.60 -14.54
C SER A 396 -28.66 4.10 -14.81
N LYS A 397 -28.97 3.69 -16.05
CA LYS A 397 -29.20 2.28 -16.38
C LYS A 397 -27.93 1.45 -16.60
N ALA A 398 -26.81 2.07 -16.95
CA ALA A 398 -25.54 1.39 -17.15
C ALA A 398 -24.85 1.04 -15.82
N ASP A 399 -25.11 1.78 -14.75
CA ASP A 399 -24.49 1.61 -13.45
C ASP A 399 -25.10 0.45 -12.62
N GLU A 400 -26.41 0.24 -12.68
CA GLU A 400 -27.09 -0.81 -11.89
C GLU A 400 -26.66 -2.23 -12.28
N SER A 401 -26.42 -2.50 -13.57
CA SER A 401 -26.01 -3.85 -13.99
C SER A 401 -24.58 -4.19 -13.61
N LYS A 402 -23.69 -3.19 -13.55
CA LYS A 402 -22.28 -3.38 -13.16
C LYS A 402 -22.09 -3.54 -11.65
N VAL A 403 -22.82 -2.76 -10.84
CA VAL A 403 -22.79 -2.89 -9.39
C VAL A 403 -23.29 -4.26 -8.95
N ASN A 404 -24.38 -4.75 -9.54
CA ASN A 404 -24.93 -6.06 -9.21
C ASN A 404 -23.99 -7.21 -9.62
N SER A 405 -23.34 -7.16 -10.81
CA SER A 405 -22.39 -8.19 -11.22
C SER A 405 -21.13 -8.23 -10.34
N VAL A 406 -20.65 -7.09 -9.87
CA VAL A 406 -19.49 -7.00 -8.95
C VAL A 406 -19.85 -7.51 -7.56
N LEU A 407 -21.09 -7.29 -7.12
CA LEU A 407 -21.57 -7.78 -5.82
C LEU A 407 -21.81 -9.30 -5.83
N ASP A 408 -22.35 -9.86 -6.92
CA ASP A 408 -22.56 -11.29 -7.08
C ASP A 408 -21.23 -12.07 -7.15
N ASP A 409 -20.21 -11.53 -7.80
CA ASP A 409 -18.86 -12.11 -7.83
C ASP A 409 -18.13 -12.07 -6.48
N PHE A 410 -18.56 -11.18 -5.57
CA PHE A 410 -17.89 -10.97 -4.29
C PHE A 410 -18.53 -11.76 -3.14
N PHE A 411 -19.85 -11.95 -3.15
CA PHE A 411 -20.63 -12.54 -2.07
C PHE A 411 -21.29 -13.88 -2.43
N GLY A 412 -21.20 -14.32 -3.71
CA GLY A 412 -21.60 -15.65 -4.16
C GLY A 412 -20.53 -16.68 -3.83
#